data_2bfec69ed59b468363e862ab43f37448
#
_entry.id   2bfec69ed59b468363e862ab43f37448
#
_cell.length_a   1.000
_cell.length_b   1.000
_cell.length_c   1.000
_cell.angle_alpha   90.00
_cell.angle_beta   90.00
_cell.angle_gamma   90.00
#
_symmetry.space_group_name_H-M   'P 1'
#
loop_
_entity.id
_entity.type
_entity.pdbx_description
1 polymer ?
#
loop_
_entity_poly.entity_id
_entity_poly.type
_entity_poly.pdbx_seq_one_letter_code
_entity_poly.pdbx_strand_id
1 'polypeptide(L)'
;MVGGLQWCAQQCLPWISKGVHQLSRHTHNPSEEHIKLAKHCIRHTQKDITRGLVFHGSSKVLGSPWERRFKLVSYCDANLDGDSESEHSLGCIVIQFNGAPIMMKVLKQTRIARSTGHSEMQTLCLLGQALMFCTDWLNEMGYSQETTTVYEDNSACVLQSSGDHQSSKSAHYRRDQATVEELVRTGKMWVQHCPSHLNVADIGTKIV
;
A
#
# COMPACT_ATOMS: atom_id res chain seq x y z
N MET A 1 -13.50 -15.55 -14.48
CA MET A 1 -13.60 -15.62 -13.01
C MET A 1 -12.56 -14.70 -12.33
N VAL A 2 -11.26 -14.90 -12.55
CA VAL A 2 -10.21 -14.08 -11.89
C VAL A 2 -10.33 -12.59 -12.24
N GLY A 3 -10.59 -12.22 -13.50
CA GLY A 3 -10.78 -10.81 -13.88
C GLY A 3 -11.95 -10.13 -13.15
N GLY A 4 -13.05 -10.83 -12.91
CA GLY A 4 -14.17 -10.30 -12.12
C GLY A 4 -13.77 -10.08 -10.65
N LEU A 5 -13.03 -11.02 -10.03
CA LEU A 5 -12.49 -10.84 -8.68
C LEU A 5 -11.48 -9.68 -8.62
N GLN A 6 -10.64 -9.52 -9.64
CA GLN A 6 -9.70 -8.42 -9.73
C GLN A 6 -10.41 -7.07 -9.80
N TRP A 7 -11.48 -6.98 -10.59
CA TRP A 7 -12.31 -5.79 -10.64
C TRP A 7 -12.93 -5.47 -9.27
N CYS A 8 -13.52 -6.47 -8.60
CA CYS A 8 -14.07 -6.31 -7.26
C CYS A 8 -13.01 -5.84 -6.25
N ALA A 9 -11.81 -6.45 -6.29
CA ALA A 9 -10.71 -6.07 -5.40
C ALA A 9 -10.30 -4.60 -5.58
N GLN A 10 -10.28 -4.12 -6.82
CA GLN A 10 -9.88 -2.75 -7.12
C GLN A 10 -10.97 -1.71 -6.82
N GLN A 11 -12.24 -2.09 -6.94
CA GLN A 11 -13.35 -1.13 -6.81
C GLN A 11 -13.93 -1.05 -5.41
N CYS A 12 -14.12 -2.16 -4.73
CA CYS A 12 -14.89 -2.16 -3.48
C CYS A 12 -14.44 -3.18 -2.42
N LEU A 13 -13.63 -4.17 -2.77
CA LEU A 13 -13.26 -5.26 -1.87
C LEU A 13 -11.73 -5.41 -1.72
N PRO A 14 -11.01 -4.38 -1.24
CA PRO A 14 -9.55 -4.37 -1.23
C PRO A 14 -8.94 -5.53 -0.42
N TRP A 15 -9.66 -6.10 0.54
CA TRP A 15 -9.18 -7.20 1.37
C TRP A 15 -9.00 -8.54 0.65
N ILE A 16 -9.53 -8.71 -0.57
CA ILE A 16 -9.24 -9.90 -1.39
C ILE A 16 -8.03 -9.72 -2.32
N SER A 17 -7.40 -8.54 -2.33
CA SER A 17 -6.38 -8.16 -3.32
C SER A 17 -5.20 -9.12 -3.35
N LYS A 18 -4.71 -9.60 -2.20
CA LYS A 18 -3.60 -10.56 -2.15
C LYS A 18 -3.94 -11.88 -2.83
N GLY A 19 -5.08 -12.48 -2.49
CA GLY A 19 -5.53 -13.74 -3.09
C GLY A 19 -5.76 -13.58 -4.59
N VAL A 20 -6.35 -12.48 -5.01
CA VAL A 20 -6.61 -12.18 -6.41
C VAL A 20 -5.31 -11.93 -7.18
N HIS A 21 -4.35 -11.23 -6.57
CA HIS A 21 -3.02 -11.03 -7.15
C HIS A 21 -2.32 -12.38 -7.40
N GLN A 22 -2.35 -13.29 -6.44
CA GLN A 22 -1.81 -14.65 -6.60
C GLN A 22 -2.51 -15.40 -7.72
N LEU A 23 -3.85 -15.39 -7.77
CA LEU A 23 -4.63 -16.06 -8.81
C LEU A 23 -4.36 -15.51 -10.22
N SER A 24 -4.14 -14.22 -10.36
CA SER A 24 -3.92 -13.58 -11.65
C SER A 24 -2.66 -14.08 -12.36
N ARG A 25 -1.69 -14.58 -11.62
CA ARG A 25 -0.42 -15.11 -12.14
C ARG A 25 -0.55 -16.50 -12.73
N HIS A 26 -1.58 -17.26 -12.32
CA HIS A 26 -1.79 -18.66 -12.69
C HIS A 26 -3.01 -18.89 -13.59
N THR A 27 -3.48 -17.84 -14.25
CA THR A 27 -4.68 -17.92 -15.11
C THR A 27 -4.51 -18.84 -16.30
N HIS A 28 -3.29 -19.01 -16.82
CA HIS A 28 -3.01 -19.86 -17.98
C HIS A 28 -2.86 -21.35 -17.61
N ASN A 29 -2.37 -21.64 -16.41
CA ASN A 29 -2.18 -23.01 -15.95
C ASN A 29 -2.50 -23.13 -14.45
N PRO A 30 -3.78 -23.12 -14.07
CA PRO A 30 -4.19 -23.17 -12.68
C PRO A 30 -4.07 -24.59 -12.11
N SER A 31 -3.49 -24.70 -10.92
CA SER A 31 -3.54 -25.94 -10.12
C SER A 31 -4.86 -26.06 -9.37
N GLU A 32 -5.11 -27.23 -8.74
CA GLU A 32 -6.26 -27.41 -7.86
C GLU A 32 -6.25 -26.44 -6.67
N GLU A 33 -5.09 -26.08 -6.17
CA GLU A 33 -4.94 -25.11 -5.07
C GLU A 33 -5.39 -23.72 -5.50
N HIS A 34 -5.06 -23.30 -6.72
CA HIS A 34 -5.53 -22.03 -7.28
C HIS A 34 -7.06 -22.02 -7.44
N ILE A 35 -7.65 -23.17 -7.80
CA ILE A 35 -9.13 -23.30 -7.87
C ILE A 35 -9.75 -23.19 -6.47
N LYS A 36 -9.14 -23.82 -5.45
CA LYS A 36 -9.58 -23.72 -4.06
C LYS A 36 -9.48 -22.27 -3.55
N LEU A 37 -8.37 -21.59 -3.84
CA LEU A 37 -8.18 -20.18 -3.47
C LEU A 37 -9.21 -19.27 -4.16
N ALA A 38 -9.50 -19.49 -5.45
CA ALA A 38 -10.53 -18.74 -6.15
C ALA A 38 -11.92 -18.93 -5.52
N LYS A 39 -12.28 -20.17 -5.18
CA LYS A 39 -13.53 -20.47 -4.45
C LYS A 39 -13.54 -19.82 -3.06
N HIS A 40 -12.39 -19.76 -2.38
CA HIS A 40 -12.27 -19.09 -1.09
C HIS A 40 -12.53 -17.59 -1.24
N CYS A 41 -11.88 -16.92 -2.18
CA CYS A 41 -12.13 -15.50 -2.46
C CYS A 41 -13.61 -15.22 -2.76
N ILE A 42 -14.27 -16.06 -3.59
CA ILE A 42 -15.70 -15.90 -3.88
C ILE A 42 -16.57 -16.05 -2.63
N ARG A 43 -16.31 -17.06 -1.80
CA ARG A 43 -17.07 -17.24 -0.54
C ARG A 43 -16.86 -16.09 0.41
N HIS A 44 -15.65 -15.54 0.46
CA HIS A 44 -15.34 -14.36 1.29
C HIS A 44 -16.12 -13.15 0.81
N THR A 45 -16.15 -12.88 -0.50
CA THR A 45 -16.95 -11.80 -1.06
C THR A 45 -18.46 -11.97 -0.80
N GLN A 46 -18.97 -13.21 -0.85
CA GLN A 46 -20.38 -13.48 -0.56
C GLN A 46 -20.75 -13.22 0.91
N LYS A 47 -19.84 -13.55 1.85
CA LYS A 47 -20.06 -13.25 3.28
C LYS A 47 -20.09 -11.75 3.57
N ASP A 48 -19.30 -11.01 2.83
CA ASP A 48 -19.08 -9.58 3.02
C ASP A 48 -19.85 -8.70 2.01
N ILE A 49 -20.90 -9.26 1.37
CA ILE A 49 -21.66 -8.57 0.31
C ILE A 49 -22.25 -7.22 0.75
N THR A 50 -22.44 -7.02 2.06
CA THR A 50 -22.91 -5.76 2.64
C THR A 50 -21.78 -4.83 3.05
N ARG A 51 -20.53 -5.27 3.00
CA ARG A 51 -19.35 -4.43 3.25
C ARG A 51 -18.98 -3.66 1.99
N GLY A 52 -18.57 -2.44 2.18
CA GLY A 52 -18.11 -1.57 1.11
C GLY A 52 -17.14 -0.53 1.63
N LEU A 53 -16.64 0.29 0.75
CA LEU A 53 -15.83 1.45 1.11
C LEU A 53 -16.76 2.58 1.54
N VAL A 54 -16.45 3.20 2.69
CA VAL A 54 -17.23 4.30 3.23
C VAL A 54 -16.41 5.58 3.12
N PHE A 55 -16.89 6.51 2.32
CA PHE A 55 -16.30 7.83 2.20
C PHE A 55 -17.00 8.79 3.16
N HIS A 56 -16.24 9.39 4.06
CA HIS A 56 -16.77 10.30 5.06
C HIS A 56 -16.78 11.74 4.51
N GLY A 57 -17.97 12.29 4.28
CA GLY A 57 -18.13 13.69 3.83
C GLY A 57 -17.98 14.73 4.95
N SER A 58 -17.95 14.31 6.22
CA SER A 58 -17.85 15.22 7.37
C SER A 58 -16.74 14.82 8.34
N SER A 59 -16.19 15.84 8.98
CA SER A 59 -15.06 15.76 9.91
C SER A 59 -15.34 15.14 11.27
N LYS A 60 -16.59 14.81 11.59
CA LYS A 60 -16.98 14.33 12.94
C LYS A 60 -16.35 12.99 13.33
N VAL A 61 -15.90 12.19 12.36
CA VAL A 61 -15.32 10.86 12.60
C VAL A 61 -13.82 10.94 12.94
N LEU A 62 -13.13 12.05 12.66
CA LEU A 62 -11.69 12.16 12.74
C LEU A 62 -11.15 13.19 13.76
N GLY A 63 -11.99 13.69 14.65
CA GLY A 63 -11.60 14.41 15.87
C GLY A 63 -11.27 15.91 15.76
N SER A 64 -11.03 16.48 14.60
CA SER A 64 -10.94 17.93 14.41
C SER A 64 -11.70 18.38 13.17
N PRO A 65 -12.66 19.34 13.33
CA PRO A 65 -13.59 19.67 12.26
C PRO A 65 -12.95 20.24 10.99
N TRP A 66 -11.81 20.88 11.09
CA TRP A 66 -11.26 21.66 9.99
C TRP A 66 -9.95 21.16 9.43
N GLU A 67 -9.11 20.47 10.21
CA GLU A 67 -7.76 20.09 9.83
C GLU A 67 -7.67 18.81 8.98
N ARG A 68 -8.74 18.01 8.92
CA ARG A 68 -8.71 16.70 8.25
C ARG A 68 -9.63 16.56 7.05
N ARG A 69 -10.28 17.63 6.62
CA ARG A 69 -11.08 17.60 5.40
C ARG A 69 -10.19 17.53 4.18
N PHE A 70 -10.51 16.60 3.29
CA PHE A 70 -9.86 16.48 2.00
C PHE A 70 -8.35 16.22 2.06
N LYS A 71 -7.89 15.51 3.10
CA LYS A 71 -6.48 15.14 3.25
C LYS A 71 -6.22 13.70 2.83
N LEU A 72 -5.07 13.52 2.17
CA LEU A 72 -4.50 12.21 1.91
C LEU A 72 -3.82 11.66 3.16
N VAL A 73 -3.97 10.36 3.37
CA VAL A 73 -3.21 9.57 4.33
C VAL A 73 -2.81 8.28 3.62
N SER A 74 -1.59 7.82 3.83
CA SER A 74 -1.09 6.66 3.10
C SER A 74 -0.44 5.66 4.02
N TYR A 75 -0.43 4.39 3.58
CA TYR A 75 0.17 3.26 4.28
C TYR A 75 0.94 2.43 3.30
N CYS A 76 2.07 1.89 3.73
CA CYS A 76 2.79 0.87 2.99
C CYS A 76 3.23 -0.28 3.91
N ASP A 77 3.43 -1.42 3.30
CA ASP A 77 3.93 -2.64 3.92
C ASP A 77 4.59 -3.52 2.87
N ALA A 78 5.59 -4.28 3.25
CA ALA A 78 6.23 -5.24 2.38
C ALA A 78 6.49 -6.58 3.06
N ASN A 79 6.25 -7.65 2.32
CA ASN A 79 6.60 -9.01 2.75
C ASN A 79 7.79 -9.51 1.93
N LEU A 80 8.95 -9.68 2.59
CA LEU A 80 10.21 -10.06 1.94
C LEU A 80 10.10 -11.36 1.14
N ASP A 81 9.42 -12.36 1.67
CA ASP A 81 9.21 -13.67 1.04
C ASP A 81 7.76 -13.85 0.59
N GLY A 82 7.10 -12.77 0.24
CA GLY A 82 5.65 -12.75 -0.04
C GLY A 82 5.23 -13.51 -1.27
N ASP A 83 6.16 -13.80 -2.18
CA ASP A 83 5.94 -14.60 -3.36
C ASP A 83 6.61 -15.98 -3.22
N SER A 84 5.82 -16.99 -2.84
CA SER A 84 6.30 -18.37 -2.64
C SER A 84 6.91 -19.04 -3.87
N GLU A 85 6.74 -18.48 -5.06
CA GLU A 85 7.22 -19.03 -6.33
C GLU A 85 8.44 -18.31 -6.90
N SER A 86 8.79 -17.18 -6.30
CA SER A 86 9.96 -16.43 -6.72
C SER A 86 10.54 -15.70 -5.51
N GLU A 87 11.83 -15.39 -5.57
CA GLU A 87 12.54 -14.65 -4.52
C GLU A 87 12.15 -13.17 -4.45
N HIS A 88 11.05 -12.78 -5.12
CA HIS A 88 10.58 -11.40 -5.11
C HIS A 88 9.64 -11.12 -3.95
N SER A 89 9.82 -9.98 -3.33
CA SER A 89 8.92 -9.49 -2.30
C SER A 89 7.59 -8.99 -2.88
N LEU A 90 6.56 -9.01 -2.04
CA LEU A 90 5.29 -8.35 -2.31
C LEU A 90 5.23 -7.05 -1.50
N GLY A 91 4.88 -5.96 -2.17
CA GLY A 91 4.55 -4.70 -1.52
C GLY A 91 3.06 -4.42 -1.59
N CYS A 92 2.54 -3.72 -0.60
CA CYS A 92 1.20 -3.15 -0.61
C CYS A 92 1.27 -1.65 -0.34
N ILE A 93 0.58 -0.88 -1.14
CA ILE A 93 0.38 0.54 -0.94
C ILE A 93 -1.11 0.85 -0.84
N VAL A 94 -1.47 1.69 0.12
CA VAL A 94 -2.83 2.17 0.32
C VAL A 94 -2.80 3.68 0.45
N ILE A 95 -3.55 4.38 -0.41
CA ILE A 95 -3.75 5.83 -0.32
C ILE A 95 -5.22 6.07 0.00
N GLN A 96 -5.47 6.73 1.10
CA GLN A 96 -6.80 7.08 1.58
C GLN A 96 -7.06 8.58 1.38
N PHE A 97 -8.27 8.90 1.00
CA PHE A 97 -8.79 10.26 0.98
C PHE A 97 -10.03 10.32 1.88
N ASN A 98 -10.02 11.18 2.86
CA ASN A 98 -11.09 11.26 3.86
C ASN A 98 -11.44 9.91 4.53
N GLY A 99 -10.42 9.10 4.82
CA GLY A 99 -10.57 7.82 5.53
C GLY A 99 -11.02 6.64 4.67
N ALA A 100 -11.26 6.84 3.36
CA ALA A 100 -11.53 5.74 2.44
C ALA A 100 -10.40 5.55 1.43
N PRO A 101 -10.03 4.33 1.08
CA PRO A 101 -9.00 4.07 0.10
C PRO A 101 -9.47 4.50 -1.31
N ILE A 102 -8.71 5.41 -1.92
CA ILE A 102 -8.87 5.80 -3.33
C ILE A 102 -7.89 5.05 -4.23
N MET A 103 -6.83 4.50 -3.66
CA MET A 103 -5.90 3.63 -4.34
C MET A 103 -5.42 2.54 -3.40
N MET A 104 -5.47 1.30 -3.84
CA MET A 104 -4.80 0.18 -3.20
C MET A 104 -4.18 -0.71 -4.26
N LYS A 105 -2.90 -1.02 -4.10
CA LYS A 105 -2.18 -1.91 -5.01
C LYS A 105 -1.35 -2.91 -4.23
N VAL A 106 -1.50 -4.17 -4.60
CA VAL A 106 -0.58 -5.25 -4.24
C VAL A 106 0.34 -5.47 -5.41
N LEU A 107 1.63 -5.35 -5.20
CA LEU A 107 2.64 -5.30 -6.24
C LEU A 107 3.74 -6.33 -5.95
N LYS A 108 4.06 -7.16 -6.94
CA LYS A 108 5.32 -7.91 -6.92
C LYS A 108 6.45 -6.95 -7.22
N GLN A 109 7.45 -6.91 -6.36
CA GLN A 109 8.64 -6.07 -6.59
C GLN A 109 9.43 -6.57 -7.79
N THR A 110 9.92 -5.64 -8.59
CA THR A 110 10.69 -5.98 -9.82
C THR A 110 12.13 -6.36 -9.52
N ARG A 111 12.65 -5.94 -8.38
CA ARG A 111 14.02 -6.25 -7.90
C ARG A 111 13.95 -7.12 -6.68
N ILE A 112 14.85 -8.09 -6.58
CA ILE A 112 14.99 -8.96 -5.41
C ILE A 112 15.49 -8.12 -4.24
N ALA A 113 14.72 -8.09 -3.16
CA ALA A 113 15.12 -7.44 -1.94
C ALA A 113 16.09 -8.34 -1.15
N ARG A 114 17.15 -7.73 -0.60
CA ARG A 114 18.18 -8.44 0.19
C ARG A 114 17.90 -8.41 1.69
N SER A 115 16.87 -7.69 2.10
CA SER A 115 16.47 -7.57 3.49
C SER A 115 15.05 -6.99 3.56
N THR A 116 14.39 -7.14 4.70
CA THR A 116 13.08 -6.53 4.97
C THR A 116 13.13 -5.01 4.75
N GLY A 117 14.13 -4.30 5.32
CA GLY A 117 14.25 -2.85 5.11
C GLY A 117 14.45 -2.44 3.64
N HIS A 118 15.08 -3.31 2.80
CA HIS A 118 15.15 -3.06 1.35
C HIS A 118 13.78 -3.21 0.69
N SER A 119 13.03 -4.24 1.04
CA SER A 119 11.66 -4.46 0.54
C SER A 119 10.73 -3.30 0.93
N GLU A 120 10.79 -2.87 2.19
CA GLU A 120 10.01 -1.73 2.69
C GLU A 120 10.37 -0.44 1.95
N MET A 121 11.66 -0.13 1.80
CA MET A 121 12.11 1.07 1.11
C MET A 121 11.70 1.09 -0.37
N GLN A 122 11.72 -0.05 -1.06
CA GLN A 122 11.19 -0.15 -2.43
C GLN A 122 9.69 0.16 -2.47
N THR A 123 8.92 -0.38 -1.52
CA THR A 123 7.47 -0.15 -1.45
C THR A 123 7.16 1.30 -1.09
N LEU A 124 7.90 1.89 -0.15
CA LEU A 124 7.78 3.30 0.22
C LEU A 124 8.11 4.25 -0.95
N CYS A 125 9.12 3.92 -1.74
CA CYS A 125 9.46 4.67 -2.95
C CYS A 125 8.32 4.61 -3.99
N LEU A 126 7.72 3.44 -4.21
CA LEU A 126 6.57 3.27 -5.11
C LEU A 126 5.34 4.02 -4.58
N LEU A 127 5.10 3.99 -3.27
CA LEU A 127 4.04 4.77 -2.65
C LEU A 127 4.26 6.27 -2.89
N GLY A 128 5.47 6.77 -2.69
CA GLY A 128 5.79 8.19 -2.93
C GLY A 128 5.45 8.65 -4.34
N GLN A 129 5.75 7.84 -5.36
CA GLN A 129 5.41 8.13 -6.76
C GLN A 129 3.88 8.14 -6.97
N ALA A 130 3.17 7.14 -6.44
CA ALA A 130 1.71 7.09 -6.54
C ALA A 130 1.03 8.24 -5.78
N LEU A 131 1.61 8.63 -4.65
CA LEU A 131 1.14 9.75 -3.84
C LEU A 131 1.25 11.08 -4.58
N MET A 132 2.37 11.32 -5.28
CA MET A 132 2.53 12.51 -6.11
C MET A 132 1.43 12.62 -7.16
N PHE A 133 1.14 11.52 -7.86
CA PHE A 133 0.04 11.48 -8.83
C PHE A 133 -1.31 11.85 -8.18
N CYS A 134 -1.64 11.25 -7.04
CA CYS A 134 -2.90 11.56 -6.34
C CYS A 134 -2.94 13.01 -5.85
N THR A 135 -1.81 13.53 -5.36
CA THR A 135 -1.70 14.92 -4.89
C THR A 135 -1.93 15.90 -6.03
N ASP A 136 -1.27 15.69 -7.17
CA ASP A 136 -1.41 16.58 -8.33
C ASP A 136 -2.84 16.56 -8.86
N TRP A 137 -3.43 15.37 -8.96
CA TRP A 137 -4.82 15.20 -9.40
C TRP A 137 -5.82 15.92 -8.47
N LEU A 138 -5.66 15.80 -7.14
CA LEU A 138 -6.51 16.50 -6.17
C LEU A 138 -6.31 18.02 -6.21
N ASN A 139 -5.07 18.48 -6.39
CA ASN A 139 -4.77 19.91 -6.54
C ASN A 139 -5.46 20.50 -7.77
N GLU A 140 -5.43 19.79 -8.93
CA GLU A 140 -6.13 20.21 -10.14
C GLU A 140 -7.66 20.27 -9.93
N MET A 141 -8.20 19.39 -9.09
CA MET A 141 -9.62 19.42 -8.71
C MET A 141 -9.97 20.51 -7.68
N GLY A 142 -9.00 21.30 -7.22
CA GLY A 142 -9.20 22.37 -6.25
C GLY A 142 -9.09 21.91 -4.78
N TYR A 143 -8.70 20.67 -4.53
CA TYR A 143 -8.45 20.13 -3.18
C TYR A 143 -6.96 20.17 -2.86
N SER A 144 -6.46 21.34 -2.52
CA SER A 144 -5.04 21.54 -2.21
C SER A 144 -4.58 20.59 -1.10
N GLN A 145 -3.50 19.86 -1.37
CA GLN A 145 -2.86 18.93 -0.44
C GLN A 145 -1.60 19.55 0.14
N GLU A 146 -1.52 19.55 1.47
CA GLU A 146 -0.30 19.81 2.21
C GLU A 146 0.58 18.56 2.24
N THR A 147 1.61 18.55 3.10
CA THR A 147 2.43 17.38 3.36
C THR A 147 1.56 16.18 3.76
N THR A 148 1.64 15.10 3.00
CA THR A 148 0.86 13.88 3.29
C THR A 148 1.57 13.00 4.31
N THR A 149 0.85 12.53 5.32
CA THR A 149 1.36 11.55 6.27
C THR A 149 1.36 10.16 5.63
N VAL A 150 2.52 9.51 5.68
CA VAL A 150 2.73 8.12 5.25
C VAL A 150 3.06 7.29 6.48
N TYR A 151 2.29 6.24 6.72
CA TYR A 151 2.50 5.31 7.82
C TYR A 151 3.27 4.07 7.34
N GLU A 152 4.31 3.73 8.10
CA GLU A 152 5.22 2.62 7.89
C GLU A 152 5.49 1.93 9.24
N ASP A 153 5.48 0.60 9.32
CA ASP A 153 5.68 -0.11 10.57
C ASP A 153 7.13 -0.54 10.81
N ASN A 154 7.99 -0.43 9.81
CA ASN A 154 9.42 -0.65 9.95
C ASN A 154 10.14 0.62 10.40
N SER A 155 10.47 0.69 11.70
CA SER A 155 11.15 1.85 12.28
C SER A 155 12.50 2.18 11.63
N ALA A 156 13.23 1.19 11.11
CA ALA A 156 14.47 1.43 10.38
C ALA A 156 14.21 2.13 9.04
N CYS A 157 13.14 1.75 8.33
CA CYS A 157 12.71 2.40 7.10
C CYS A 157 12.29 3.86 7.36
N VAL A 158 11.53 4.10 8.43
CA VAL A 158 11.15 5.46 8.86
C VAL A 158 12.37 6.33 9.14
N LEU A 159 13.34 5.84 9.91
CA LEU A 159 14.58 6.58 10.21
C LEU A 159 15.41 6.88 8.94
N GLN A 160 15.47 5.94 8.00
CA GLN A 160 16.19 6.13 6.74
C GLN A 160 15.50 7.12 5.80
N SER A 161 14.18 7.28 5.92
CA SER A 161 13.41 8.20 5.08
C SER A 161 13.72 9.67 5.34
N SER A 162 14.19 10.04 6.55
CA SER A 162 14.59 11.41 6.91
C SER A 162 15.99 11.79 6.43
N GLY A 163 16.79 10.82 5.95
CA GLY A 163 18.19 11.05 5.55
C GLY A 163 19.18 11.08 6.73
N ASP A 164 18.70 11.03 7.97
CA ASP A 164 19.55 11.15 9.17
C ASP A 164 20.41 9.90 9.43
N HIS A 165 20.06 8.77 8.83
CA HIS A 165 20.74 7.50 9.00
C HIS A 165 21.19 6.88 7.68
N GLN A 166 22.43 7.18 7.28
CA GLN A 166 23.09 6.50 6.18
C GLN A 166 23.86 5.29 6.71
N SER A 167 23.39 4.09 6.42
CA SER A 167 24.10 2.86 6.72
C SER A 167 24.84 2.35 5.48
N SER A 168 26.08 1.86 5.65
CA SER A 168 26.77 1.11 4.59
C SER A 168 25.98 -0.10 4.11
N LYS A 169 25.12 -0.65 4.96
CA LYS A 169 24.21 -1.77 4.65
C LYS A 169 23.10 -1.39 3.67
N SER A 170 22.77 -0.11 3.50
CA SER A 170 21.71 0.37 2.59
C SER A 170 22.23 0.73 1.19
N ALA A 171 23.50 0.57 0.91
CA ALA A 171 24.12 0.96 -0.37
C ALA A 171 23.41 0.37 -1.61
N HIS A 172 22.84 -0.82 -1.51
CA HIS A 172 22.21 -1.52 -2.62
C HIS A 172 20.79 -1.02 -2.97
N TYR A 173 20.14 -0.22 -2.11
CA TYR A 173 18.85 0.44 -2.39
C TYR A 173 18.90 1.97 -2.25
N ARG A 174 20.10 2.51 -2.37
CA ARG A 174 20.37 3.94 -2.22
C ARG A 174 19.52 4.85 -3.12
N ARG A 175 19.18 4.38 -4.32
CA ARG A 175 18.36 5.18 -5.25
C ARG A 175 16.92 5.34 -4.76
N ASP A 176 16.33 4.26 -4.23
CA ASP A 176 14.97 4.32 -3.68
C ASP A 176 14.96 5.20 -2.43
N GLN A 177 15.96 5.01 -1.56
CA GLN A 177 16.15 5.84 -0.38
C GLN A 177 16.29 7.33 -0.75
N ALA A 178 17.14 7.67 -1.72
CA ALA A 178 17.33 9.06 -2.16
C ALA A 178 16.05 9.68 -2.73
N THR A 179 15.23 8.90 -3.44
CA THR A 179 13.92 9.36 -3.92
C THR A 179 12.98 9.69 -2.75
N VAL A 180 12.93 8.81 -1.74
CA VAL A 180 12.12 9.01 -0.53
C VAL A 180 12.62 10.22 0.26
N GLU A 181 13.94 10.32 0.50
CA GLU A 181 14.57 11.47 1.17
C GLU A 181 14.22 12.79 0.49
N GLU A 182 14.24 12.83 -0.84
CA GLU A 182 13.89 14.03 -1.61
C GLU A 182 12.41 14.42 -1.40
N LEU A 183 11.49 13.45 -1.41
CA LEU A 183 10.07 13.71 -1.18
C LEU A 183 9.80 14.21 0.25
N VAL A 184 10.52 13.68 1.24
CA VAL A 184 10.43 14.14 2.62
C VAL A 184 11.04 15.54 2.77
N ARG A 185 12.24 15.75 2.23
CA ARG A 185 12.95 17.05 2.28
C ARG A 185 12.16 18.17 1.61
N THR A 186 11.47 17.88 0.53
CA THR A 186 10.63 18.86 -0.21
C THR A 186 9.24 19.03 0.39
N GLY A 187 8.96 18.40 1.54
CA GLY A 187 7.68 18.51 2.24
C GLY A 187 6.49 17.86 1.49
N LYS A 188 6.76 16.97 0.55
CA LYS A 188 5.70 16.26 -0.20
C LYS A 188 5.06 15.16 0.63
N MET A 189 5.86 14.48 1.45
CA MET A 189 5.38 13.47 2.38
C MET A 189 6.14 13.53 3.71
N TRP A 190 5.53 13.00 4.74
CA TRP A 190 6.10 12.82 6.06
C TRP A 190 5.90 11.38 6.51
N VAL A 191 6.99 10.64 6.67
CA VAL A 191 6.93 9.23 7.05
C VAL A 191 6.90 9.10 8.57
N GLN A 192 5.90 8.41 9.07
CA GLN A 192 5.69 8.16 10.50
C GLN A 192 5.59 6.67 10.78
N HIS A 193 6.15 6.27 11.91
CA HIS A 193 5.97 4.90 12.39
C HIS A 193 4.53 4.67 12.86
N CYS A 194 3.95 3.55 12.45
CA CYS A 194 2.73 3.02 13.03
C CYS A 194 2.94 1.58 13.55
N PRO A 195 2.26 1.18 14.61
CA PRO A 195 2.25 -0.24 15.03
C PRO A 195 1.68 -1.14 13.91
N SER A 196 2.27 -2.32 13.68
CA SER A 196 1.87 -3.21 12.58
C SER A 196 0.38 -3.56 12.60
N HIS A 197 -0.24 -3.72 13.78
CA HIS A 197 -1.68 -4.01 13.88
C HIS A 197 -2.58 -2.83 13.45
N LEU A 198 -2.03 -1.64 13.27
CA LEU A 198 -2.71 -0.45 12.73
C LEU A 198 -2.32 -0.15 11.29
N ASN A 199 -1.36 -0.89 10.71
CA ASN A 199 -0.96 -0.71 9.33
C ASN A 199 -2.02 -1.29 8.38
N VAL A 200 -2.77 -0.42 7.73
CA VAL A 200 -3.84 -0.82 6.81
C VAL A 200 -3.28 -1.60 5.60
N ALA A 201 -2.01 -1.39 5.23
CA ALA A 201 -1.39 -2.07 4.11
C ALA A 201 -1.12 -3.57 4.37
N ASP A 202 -1.11 -4.01 5.63
CA ASP A 202 -1.02 -5.43 6.02
C ASP A 202 -2.05 -6.32 5.30
N ILE A 203 -3.20 -5.78 4.97
CA ILE A 203 -4.26 -6.50 4.26
C ILE A 203 -3.82 -7.01 2.88
N GLY A 204 -2.83 -6.37 2.27
CA GLY A 204 -2.29 -6.76 0.96
C GLY A 204 -1.07 -7.68 1.02
N THR A 205 -0.42 -7.81 2.17
CA THR A 205 0.80 -8.59 2.36
C THR A 205 0.59 -9.84 3.20
N LYS A 206 -0.43 -9.85 4.06
CA LYS A 206 -0.81 -11.00 4.89
C LYS A 206 -2.05 -11.71 4.31
N ILE A 207 -2.10 -13.04 4.45
CA ILE A 207 -3.30 -13.81 4.06
C ILE A 207 -4.33 -13.65 5.18
N VAL A 208 -5.50 -13.18 4.83
CA VAL A 208 -6.67 -13.11 5.73
C VAL A 208 -7.42 -14.42 5.69
#